data_1a8cb8a777270a4209a68cc2b6e0cf64
#
_entry.id   1a8cb8a777270a4209a68cc2b6e0cf64
#
_cell.length_a   1.000
_cell.length_b   1.000
_cell.length_c   1.000
_cell.angle_alpha   90.00
_cell.angle_beta   90.00
_cell.angle_gamma   90.00
#
_symmetry.space_group_name_H-M   'P 1'
#
loop_
_entity.id
_entity.type
_entity.pdbx_description
1 polymer ?
#
loop_
_entity_poly.entity_id
_entity_poly.type
_entity_poly.pdbx_seq_one_letter_code
_entity_poly.pdbx_strand_id
1 'polypeptide(L)'
;MKNFTLFLLFIALAWGCQPAETPQKAVFIILDGISPDVLERVSTPALDEIAGASGYTRAWVGGEKGGYNQTPTISAPGYMSLLTASWANKHNMWDNYEQSPNYNYWNIFRIVETADSSLHTAIFSTWLDNRTILVGEGQPGAGDFRIDYAYDGFELDTVQFPHDKERQYILNIDEKVADEAGRYIAEQGPDLSWVYLEYTDDIGHMFGDGEKMDEAVQIADRQVQRIWEAVKKRQAMGEDWMIVVTTDHGRDSLTGKNHGGQSDRERLTWITTNVQEGLNSRFTQGDPPITDIVPSILRYMGLEAPEAVRAEMDGTPFLGELSFDNFQASLEGDRLLMSWTPHVIQGKARLMIAFSNQYQQGGVDAYEQITEAPVGEGQYEHILSPEQQARFAESKFLKVWLSAPLNDGNRWVK
;
A
#
# COMPACT_ATOMS: atom_id res chain seq x y z
N MET A 1 -43.19 58.17 -38.87
CA MET A 1 -42.94 56.73 -38.98
C MET A 1 -41.51 56.51 -38.58
N LYS A 2 -41.25 55.98 -37.37
CA LYS A 2 -39.92 55.70 -36.83
C LYS A 2 -39.69 54.17 -36.92
N ASN A 3 -38.74 53.75 -37.74
CA ASN A 3 -38.32 52.35 -37.85
C ASN A 3 -37.43 51.98 -36.66
N PHE A 4 -37.88 51.02 -35.86
CA PHE A 4 -37.12 50.38 -34.81
C PHE A 4 -36.47 49.13 -35.38
N THR A 5 -35.14 49.13 -35.55
CA THR A 5 -34.38 47.94 -35.97
C THR A 5 -33.97 47.17 -34.71
N LEU A 6 -34.53 45.99 -34.53
CA LEU A 6 -34.25 45.08 -33.42
C LEU A 6 -32.95 44.30 -33.74
N PHE A 7 -31.87 44.57 -32.99
CA PHE A 7 -30.62 43.80 -33.05
C PHE A 7 -30.73 42.58 -32.16
N LEU A 8 -30.85 41.41 -32.74
CA LEU A 8 -30.78 40.15 -32.02
C LEU A 8 -29.30 39.78 -31.80
N LEU A 9 -28.84 39.88 -30.55
CA LEU A 9 -27.51 39.42 -30.13
C LEU A 9 -27.52 37.93 -29.93
N PHE A 10 -26.93 37.18 -30.83
CA PHE A 10 -26.68 35.73 -30.68
C PHE A 10 -25.48 35.55 -29.71
N ILE A 11 -25.75 35.18 -28.45
CA ILE A 11 -24.72 34.69 -27.52
C ILE A 11 -24.45 33.23 -27.87
N ALA A 12 -23.39 32.94 -28.59
CA ALA A 12 -22.88 31.61 -28.77
C ALA A 12 -22.25 31.14 -27.43
N LEU A 13 -23.00 30.29 -26.70
CA LEU A 13 -22.44 29.52 -25.59
C LEU A 13 -21.43 28.54 -26.16
N ALA A 14 -20.13 28.92 -26.11
CA ALA A 14 -19.04 27.98 -26.28
C ALA A 14 -19.05 27.03 -25.07
N TRP A 15 -19.66 25.88 -25.19
CA TRP A 15 -19.39 24.75 -24.31
C TRP A 15 -17.93 24.36 -24.56
N GLY A 16 -17.04 24.83 -23.71
CA GLY A 16 -15.69 24.32 -23.66
C GLY A 16 -15.77 22.84 -23.28
N CYS A 17 -15.45 21.94 -24.23
CA CYS A 17 -15.13 20.58 -23.91
C CYS A 17 -13.91 20.65 -22.97
N GLN A 18 -14.09 20.43 -21.66
CA GLN A 18 -12.95 20.08 -20.83
C GLN A 18 -12.33 18.82 -21.41
N PRO A 19 -11.00 18.75 -21.62
CA PRO A 19 -10.36 17.50 -21.97
C PRO A 19 -10.79 16.45 -20.94
N ALA A 20 -11.24 15.30 -21.37
CA ALA A 20 -11.47 14.18 -20.47
C ALA A 20 -10.15 13.95 -19.70
N GLU A 21 -10.22 13.92 -18.37
CA GLU A 21 -9.07 13.60 -17.56
C GLU A 21 -8.54 12.23 -17.99
N THR A 22 -7.25 12.14 -18.22
CA THR A 22 -6.60 10.87 -18.61
C THR A 22 -6.77 9.90 -17.43
N PRO A 23 -7.36 8.70 -17.64
CA PRO A 23 -7.49 7.74 -16.54
C PRO A 23 -6.13 7.40 -15.95
N GLN A 24 -5.99 7.57 -14.66
CA GLN A 24 -4.78 7.24 -13.92
C GLN A 24 -4.86 5.78 -13.47
N LYS A 25 -3.89 4.98 -13.90
CA LYS A 25 -3.82 3.53 -13.71
C LYS A 25 -2.59 3.16 -12.90
N ALA A 26 -2.66 2.04 -12.18
CA ALA A 26 -1.55 1.60 -11.36
C ALA A 26 -1.26 0.11 -11.51
N VAL A 27 0.02 -0.23 -11.49
CA VAL A 27 0.50 -1.59 -11.27
C VAL A 27 1.50 -1.59 -10.12
N PHE A 28 1.30 -2.48 -9.14
CA PHE A 28 2.30 -2.70 -8.10
C PHE A 28 2.81 -4.13 -8.15
N ILE A 29 4.11 -4.27 -7.92
CA ILE A 29 4.85 -5.52 -8.06
C ILE A 29 5.57 -5.81 -6.75
N ILE A 30 5.41 -7.02 -6.23
CA ILE A 30 6.20 -7.53 -5.11
C ILE A 30 7.22 -8.54 -5.65
N LEU A 31 8.49 -8.25 -5.42
CA LEU A 31 9.61 -9.18 -5.60
C LEU A 31 10.01 -9.66 -4.22
N ASP A 32 9.72 -10.93 -3.91
CA ASP A 32 9.78 -11.44 -2.54
C ASP A 32 11.21 -11.48 -1.97
N GLY A 33 11.37 -10.98 -0.75
CA GLY A 33 12.52 -11.20 0.10
C GLY A 33 13.86 -10.61 -0.36
N ILE A 34 13.88 -9.47 -1.07
CA ILE A 34 15.09 -8.80 -1.54
C ILE A 34 15.49 -7.67 -0.58
N SER A 35 16.57 -7.85 0.18
CA SER A 35 17.11 -6.77 1.02
C SER A 35 17.64 -5.60 0.17
N PRO A 36 17.50 -4.33 0.61
CA PRO A 36 17.95 -3.16 -0.15
C PRO A 36 19.42 -3.18 -0.52
N ASP A 37 20.28 -3.64 0.39
CA ASP A 37 21.74 -3.74 0.17
C ASP A 37 22.12 -4.76 -0.92
N VAL A 38 21.24 -5.76 -1.16
CA VAL A 38 21.39 -6.69 -2.28
C VAL A 38 20.98 -6.01 -3.58
N LEU A 39 19.80 -5.36 -3.61
CA LEU A 39 19.33 -4.65 -4.78
C LEU A 39 20.33 -3.57 -5.24
N GLU A 40 20.82 -2.77 -4.31
CA GLU A 40 21.71 -1.62 -4.57
C GLU A 40 23.10 -2.01 -5.12
N ARG A 41 23.55 -3.26 -4.92
CA ARG A 41 24.83 -3.75 -5.46
C ARG A 41 24.71 -4.49 -6.79
N VAL A 42 23.49 -4.96 -7.12
CA VAL A 42 23.23 -5.73 -8.34
C VAL A 42 22.82 -4.78 -9.48
N SER A 43 23.25 -5.08 -10.70
CA SER A 43 22.79 -4.31 -11.85
C SER A 43 21.34 -4.66 -12.19
N THR A 44 20.46 -3.70 -12.10
CA THR A 44 19.01 -3.82 -12.31
C THR A 44 18.50 -2.73 -13.25
N PRO A 45 18.85 -2.80 -14.55
CA PRO A 45 18.59 -1.71 -15.49
C PRO A 45 17.11 -1.36 -15.67
N ALA A 46 16.17 -2.30 -15.49
CA ALA A 46 14.75 -2.00 -15.56
C ALA A 46 14.26 -1.22 -14.35
N LEU A 47 14.66 -1.63 -13.15
CA LEU A 47 14.35 -0.90 -11.92
C LEU A 47 15.01 0.48 -11.90
N ASP A 48 16.26 0.60 -12.41
CA ASP A 48 16.96 1.87 -12.55
C ASP A 48 16.22 2.81 -13.54
N GLU A 49 15.70 2.29 -14.66
CA GLU A 49 14.90 3.06 -15.60
C GLU A 49 13.58 3.54 -14.97
N ILE A 50 12.89 2.68 -14.24
CA ILE A 50 11.66 3.03 -13.50
C ILE A 50 11.96 4.12 -12.47
N ALA A 51 12.99 3.93 -11.66
CA ALA A 51 13.39 4.88 -10.61
C ALA A 51 13.75 6.25 -11.17
N GLY A 52 14.38 6.31 -12.36
CA GLY A 52 14.89 7.56 -12.90
C GLY A 52 15.78 8.30 -11.88
N ALA A 53 15.54 9.60 -11.69
CA ALA A 53 16.38 10.41 -10.82
C ALA A 53 15.97 10.39 -9.32
N SER A 54 14.71 10.09 -9.00
CA SER A 54 14.17 10.27 -7.65
C SER A 54 13.14 9.22 -7.20
N GLY A 55 12.84 8.24 -8.04
CA GLY A 55 11.80 7.25 -7.78
C GLY A 55 12.27 6.02 -6.99
N TYR A 56 13.41 6.04 -6.31
CA TYR A 56 13.88 4.98 -5.43
C TYR A 56 14.05 5.51 -4.00
N THR A 57 13.61 4.73 -3.03
CA THR A 57 13.89 4.96 -1.60
C THR A 57 13.98 3.64 -0.85
N ARG A 58 14.78 3.60 0.21
CA ARG A 58 14.67 2.55 1.21
C ARG A 58 13.36 2.70 1.96
N ALA A 59 12.80 1.58 2.39
CA ALA A 59 11.54 1.51 3.09
C ALA A 59 11.65 0.52 4.26
N TRP A 60 10.59 0.33 5.02
CA TRP A 60 10.61 -0.62 6.12
C TRP A 60 9.26 -1.34 6.31
N VAL A 61 9.32 -2.47 7.01
CA VAL A 61 8.20 -3.33 7.37
C VAL A 61 8.31 -3.73 8.84
N GLY A 62 7.28 -4.39 9.38
CA GLY A 62 7.34 -5.01 10.70
C GLY A 62 6.75 -4.19 11.83
N GLY A 63 6.06 -3.09 11.55
CA GLY A 63 5.44 -2.23 12.57
C GLY A 63 6.48 -1.56 13.48
N GLU A 64 6.07 -1.05 14.62
CA GLU A 64 6.97 -0.47 15.62
C GLU A 64 7.61 -1.58 16.45
N LYS A 65 8.94 -1.65 16.48
CA LYS A 65 9.69 -2.66 17.23
C LYS A 65 9.37 -2.58 18.74
N GLY A 66 8.83 -3.65 19.30
CA GLY A 66 8.32 -3.68 20.67
C GLY A 66 7.00 -2.95 20.89
N GLY A 67 6.41 -2.38 19.84
CA GLY A 67 5.12 -1.69 19.88
C GLY A 67 3.91 -2.62 19.74
N TYR A 68 2.73 -2.05 19.91
CA TYR A 68 1.46 -2.79 19.83
C TYR A 68 1.15 -3.30 18.42
N ASN A 69 1.78 -2.73 17.41
CA ASN A 69 1.62 -3.03 15.99
C ASN A 69 2.83 -3.77 15.40
N GLN A 70 3.73 -4.27 16.25
CA GLN A 70 4.86 -5.07 15.76
C GLN A 70 4.33 -6.25 14.95
N THR A 71 4.83 -6.40 13.73
CA THR A 71 4.40 -7.37 12.72
C THR A 71 5.60 -8.25 12.35
N PRO A 72 5.45 -9.57 12.21
CA PRO A 72 6.51 -10.41 11.68
C PRO A 72 6.95 -9.98 10.28
N THR A 73 8.24 -10.03 10.01
CA THR A 73 8.80 -9.75 8.68
C THR A 73 8.76 -11.04 7.84
N ILE A 74 7.53 -11.50 7.58
CA ILE A 74 7.17 -12.72 6.86
C ILE A 74 6.27 -12.32 5.69
N SER A 75 6.28 -13.11 4.64
CA SER A 75 5.60 -12.87 3.36
C SER A 75 4.12 -12.46 3.52
N ALA A 76 3.24 -13.34 4.00
CA ALA A 76 1.81 -13.01 4.13
C ALA A 76 1.51 -11.82 5.07
N PRO A 77 2.13 -11.67 6.26
CA PRO A 77 2.07 -10.44 7.06
C PRO A 77 2.54 -9.19 6.31
N GLY A 78 3.62 -9.29 5.53
CA GLY A 78 4.15 -8.20 4.71
C GLY A 78 3.17 -7.81 3.59
N TYR A 79 2.68 -8.79 2.82
CA TYR A 79 1.71 -8.53 1.74
C TYR A 79 0.41 -7.90 2.28
N MET A 80 -0.12 -8.44 3.39
CA MET A 80 -1.32 -7.88 4.00
C MET A 80 -1.09 -6.47 4.54
N SER A 81 0.10 -6.19 5.10
CA SER A 81 0.44 -4.84 5.55
C SER A 81 0.45 -3.84 4.39
N LEU A 82 0.98 -4.25 3.23
CA LEU A 82 0.91 -3.46 2.00
C LEU A 82 -0.54 -3.33 1.53
N LEU A 83 -1.24 -4.45 1.31
CA LEU A 83 -2.58 -4.49 0.70
C LEU A 83 -3.63 -3.70 1.47
N THR A 84 -3.54 -3.67 2.82
CA THR A 84 -4.52 -3.03 3.70
C THR A 84 -4.05 -1.69 4.28
N ALA A 85 -2.81 -1.27 3.98
CA ALA A 85 -2.17 -0.12 4.62
C ALA A 85 -2.20 -0.18 6.16
N SER A 86 -2.20 -1.38 6.75
CA SER A 86 -2.29 -1.58 8.20
C SER A 86 -1.42 -2.74 8.68
N TRP A 87 -1.11 -2.81 9.99
CA TRP A 87 -0.23 -3.82 10.55
C TRP A 87 -1.00 -5.06 11.05
N ALA A 88 -0.27 -6.15 11.40
CA ALA A 88 -0.85 -7.44 11.77
C ALA A 88 -1.82 -7.39 12.95
N ASN A 89 -1.66 -6.46 13.89
CA ASN A 89 -2.62 -6.24 14.99
C ASN A 89 -4.03 -5.86 14.50
N LYS A 90 -4.17 -5.46 13.23
CA LYS A 90 -5.41 -5.11 12.55
C LYS A 90 -5.82 -6.20 11.56
N HIS A 91 -5.01 -6.47 10.53
CA HIS A 91 -5.35 -7.43 9.48
C HIS A 91 -5.22 -8.91 9.90
N ASN A 92 -4.67 -9.21 11.08
CA ASN A 92 -4.61 -10.54 11.72
C ASN A 92 -3.82 -11.63 10.95
N MET A 93 -2.96 -11.26 10.02
CA MET A 93 -2.01 -12.20 9.42
C MET A 93 -0.68 -12.14 10.17
N TRP A 94 -0.27 -13.29 10.75
CA TRP A 94 0.91 -13.39 11.60
C TRP A 94 1.98 -14.32 11.05
N ASP A 95 1.61 -15.20 10.12
CA ASP A 95 2.50 -16.10 9.38
C ASP A 95 1.88 -16.54 8.04
N ASN A 96 2.57 -17.43 7.31
CA ASN A 96 2.10 -17.96 6.02
C ASN A 96 1.12 -19.16 6.16
N TYR A 97 0.91 -19.66 7.36
CA TYR A 97 0.14 -20.90 7.60
C TYR A 97 -1.21 -20.64 8.27
N GLU A 98 -1.29 -19.67 9.17
CA GLU A 98 -2.54 -19.27 9.81
C GLU A 98 -3.31 -18.30 8.91
N GLN A 99 -4.14 -18.87 8.05
CA GLN A 99 -4.88 -18.13 7.04
C GLN A 99 -6.21 -17.61 7.60
N SER A 100 -6.14 -16.58 8.41
CA SER A 100 -7.33 -15.96 9.03
C SER A 100 -7.27 -14.43 8.95
N PRO A 101 -7.26 -13.85 7.73
CA PRO A 101 -7.26 -12.39 7.56
C PRO A 101 -8.51 -11.78 8.16
N ASN A 102 -8.35 -10.64 8.81
CA ASN A 102 -9.49 -9.82 9.22
C ASN A 102 -9.90 -8.88 8.08
N TYR A 103 -10.82 -9.31 7.27
CA TYR A 103 -11.30 -8.57 6.09
C TYR A 103 -12.07 -7.28 6.43
N ASN A 104 -12.29 -6.97 7.70
CA ASN A 104 -12.80 -5.66 8.08
C ASN A 104 -11.80 -4.54 7.77
N TYR A 105 -10.50 -4.86 7.79
CA TYR A 105 -9.45 -3.96 7.29
C TYR A 105 -9.31 -4.17 5.79
N TRP A 106 -9.91 -3.25 5.01
CA TRP A 106 -10.08 -3.41 3.58
C TRP A 106 -8.76 -3.37 2.83
N ASN A 107 -8.58 -4.29 1.89
CA ASN A 107 -7.50 -4.23 0.93
C ASN A 107 -7.82 -3.26 -0.22
N ILE A 108 -6.80 -2.92 -1.00
CA ILE A 108 -6.90 -1.96 -2.10
C ILE A 108 -7.94 -2.37 -3.15
N PHE A 109 -8.11 -3.66 -3.47
CA PHE A 109 -9.09 -4.12 -4.46
C PHE A 109 -10.52 -3.84 -4.03
N ARG A 110 -10.84 -4.14 -2.76
CA ARG A 110 -12.16 -3.81 -2.20
C ARG A 110 -12.41 -2.30 -2.18
N ILE A 111 -11.38 -1.50 -1.91
CA ILE A 111 -11.50 -0.03 -1.93
C ILE A 111 -11.79 0.46 -3.34
N VAL A 112 -11.04 0.00 -4.34
CA VAL A 112 -11.21 0.38 -5.75
C VAL A 112 -12.59 -0.02 -6.25
N GLU A 113 -13.01 -1.27 -6.05
CA GLU A 113 -14.35 -1.77 -6.44
C GLU A 113 -15.47 -0.97 -5.79
N THR A 114 -15.30 -0.56 -4.52
CA THR A 114 -16.30 0.22 -3.81
C THR A 114 -16.34 1.68 -4.27
N ALA A 115 -15.18 2.25 -4.61
CA ALA A 115 -15.08 3.63 -5.06
C ALA A 115 -15.64 3.80 -6.49
N ASP A 116 -15.31 2.89 -7.39
CA ASP A 116 -15.80 2.86 -8.76
C ASP A 116 -15.76 1.43 -9.32
N SER A 117 -16.89 0.74 -9.35
CA SER A 117 -17.03 -0.63 -9.87
C SER A 117 -16.89 -0.75 -11.40
N SER A 118 -16.65 0.35 -12.10
CA SER A 118 -16.34 0.33 -13.54
C SER A 118 -14.84 0.19 -13.82
N LEU A 119 -13.99 0.32 -12.79
CA LEU A 119 -12.57 0.13 -12.91
C LEU A 119 -12.23 -1.36 -13.01
N HIS A 120 -11.37 -1.70 -13.95
CA HIS A 120 -10.94 -3.07 -14.18
C HIS A 120 -9.71 -3.42 -13.35
N THR A 121 -9.79 -4.55 -12.64
CA THR A 121 -8.73 -5.03 -11.76
C THR A 121 -8.10 -6.32 -12.27
N ALA A 122 -6.80 -6.51 -12.01
CA ALA A 122 -6.09 -7.71 -12.39
C ALA A 122 -5.11 -8.19 -11.30
N ILE A 123 -4.93 -9.50 -11.19
CA ILE A 123 -3.92 -10.12 -10.33
C ILE A 123 -3.13 -11.16 -11.10
N PHE A 124 -1.81 -11.13 -10.94
CA PHE A 124 -0.88 -12.08 -11.54
C PHE A 124 0.03 -12.58 -10.43
N SER A 125 -0.07 -13.84 -10.06
CA SER A 125 0.57 -14.32 -8.84
C SER A 125 1.15 -15.72 -9.00
N THR A 126 2.35 -15.91 -8.50
CA THR A 126 2.96 -17.23 -8.37
C THR A 126 2.29 -18.05 -7.27
N TRP A 127 1.68 -17.39 -6.29
CA TRP A 127 0.99 -18.02 -5.17
C TRP A 127 -0.52 -17.74 -5.18
N LEU A 128 -1.34 -18.80 -5.29
CA LEU A 128 -2.81 -18.71 -5.38
C LEU A 128 -3.45 -18.03 -4.17
N ASP A 129 -2.92 -18.29 -2.98
CA ASP A 129 -3.50 -17.77 -1.74
C ASP A 129 -3.44 -16.24 -1.63
N ASN A 130 -2.58 -15.59 -2.40
CA ASN A 130 -2.58 -14.13 -2.53
C ASN A 130 -3.95 -13.61 -2.96
N ARG A 131 -4.61 -14.24 -3.93
CA ARG A 131 -5.95 -13.85 -4.37
C ARG A 131 -7.05 -14.43 -3.50
N THR A 132 -6.99 -15.74 -3.24
CA THR A 132 -8.12 -16.47 -2.65
C THR A 132 -8.25 -16.26 -1.14
N ILE A 133 -7.12 -15.98 -0.46
CA ILE A 133 -7.05 -15.81 0.99
C ILE A 133 -6.69 -14.38 1.37
N LEU A 134 -5.55 -13.85 0.92
CA LEU A 134 -5.11 -12.53 1.38
C LEU A 134 -6.01 -11.41 0.85
N VAL A 135 -6.28 -11.40 -0.45
CA VAL A 135 -7.28 -10.50 -1.06
C VAL A 135 -8.69 -10.91 -0.68
N GLY A 136 -8.95 -12.21 -0.57
CA GLY A 136 -10.25 -12.77 -0.19
C GLY A 136 -11.31 -12.61 -1.28
N GLU A 137 -10.91 -12.71 -2.56
CA GLU A 137 -11.85 -12.65 -3.68
C GLU A 137 -13.02 -13.62 -3.48
N GLY A 138 -14.25 -13.09 -3.60
CA GLY A 138 -15.48 -13.87 -3.42
C GLY A 138 -15.75 -14.35 -2.01
N GLN A 139 -14.99 -13.89 -1.01
CA GLN A 139 -15.27 -14.19 0.39
C GLN A 139 -16.30 -13.19 0.93
N PRO A 140 -17.38 -13.66 1.59
CA PRO A 140 -18.39 -12.75 2.17
C PRO A 140 -17.82 -11.73 3.14
N GLY A 141 -16.83 -12.13 3.95
CA GLY A 141 -16.12 -11.24 4.87
C GLY A 141 -15.34 -10.12 4.17
N ALA A 142 -14.85 -10.38 2.97
CA ALA A 142 -14.14 -9.41 2.15
C ALA A 142 -15.07 -8.52 1.32
N GLY A 143 -16.39 -8.79 1.27
CA GLY A 143 -17.39 -8.00 0.54
C GLY A 143 -17.82 -8.61 -0.79
N ASP A 144 -17.56 -9.90 -1.01
CA ASP A 144 -17.98 -10.67 -2.21
C ASP A 144 -17.53 -10.07 -3.56
N PHE A 145 -16.53 -9.16 -3.56
CA PHE A 145 -16.04 -8.55 -4.79
C PHE A 145 -15.31 -9.57 -5.68
N ARG A 146 -15.11 -9.22 -6.95
CA ARG A 146 -14.42 -10.04 -7.94
C ARG A 146 -13.28 -9.26 -8.58
N ILE A 147 -12.21 -9.99 -8.90
CA ILE A 147 -11.12 -9.52 -9.74
C ILE A 147 -11.50 -9.82 -11.20
N ASP A 148 -11.40 -8.83 -12.11
CA ASP A 148 -11.79 -9.02 -13.51
C ASP A 148 -10.89 -10.00 -14.24
N TYR A 149 -9.60 -10.02 -13.90
CA TYR A 149 -8.65 -10.95 -14.47
C TYR A 149 -7.69 -11.50 -13.41
N ALA A 150 -7.63 -12.83 -13.32
CA ALA A 150 -6.71 -13.53 -12.41
C ALA A 150 -5.85 -14.54 -13.18
N TYR A 151 -4.56 -14.57 -12.88
CA TYR A 151 -3.59 -15.48 -13.48
C TYR A 151 -2.65 -16.02 -12.41
N ASP A 152 -3.05 -17.16 -11.84
CA ASP A 152 -2.41 -17.76 -10.66
C ASP A 152 -2.72 -19.28 -10.57
N GLY A 153 -2.27 -19.93 -9.49
CA GLY A 153 -2.57 -21.33 -9.19
C GLY A 153 -1.67 -22.35 -9.89
N PHE A 154 -0.60 -21.91 -10.53
CA PHE A 154 0.32 -22.77 -11.27
C PHE A 154 1.16 -23.66 -10.35
N GLU A 155 1.44 -23.23 -9.13
CA GLU A 155 2.16 -24.00 -8.11
C GLU A 155 1.42 -25.27 -7.69
N LEU A 156 0.12 -25.36 -7.98
CA LEU A 156 -0.70 -26.55 -7.74
C LEU A 156 -0.67 -27.53 -8.92
N ASP A 157 -0.23 -27.11 -10.11
CA ASP A 157 -0.11 -27.96 -11.30
C ASP A 157 1.27 -28.66 -11.34
N THR A 158 1.40 -29.71 -10.55
CA THR A 158 2.64 -30.50 -10.48
C THR A 158 2.94 -31.31 -11.75
N VAL A 159 2.05 -31.31 -12.73
CA VAL A 159 2.27 -31.95 -14.05
C VAL A 159 2.99 -30.97 -14.99
N GLN A 160 2.52 -29.75 -15.08
CA GLN A 160 3.15 -28.71 -15.89
C GLN A 160 4.40 -28.14 -15.19
N PHE A 161 4.36 -28.00 -13.87
CA PHE A 161 5.42 -27.48 -13.02
C PHE A 161 5.82 -28.50 -11.95
N PRO A 162 6.52 -29.59 -12.33
CA PRO A 162 6.93 -30.60 -11.37
C PRO A 162 7.90 -30.02 -10.36
N HIS A 163 7.57 -30.18 -9.06
CA HIS A 163 8.37 -29.62 -7.98
C HIS A 163 9.76 -30.24 -7.95
N ASP A 164 10.76 -29.40 -7.88
CA ASP A 164 12.17 -29.77 -7.79
C ASP A 164 12.84 -29.06 -6.59
N LYS A 165 14.02 -29.58 -6.18
CA LYS A 165 14.74 -29.05 -5.02
C LYS A 165 15.45 -27.73 -5.30
N GLU A 166 15.74 -27.48 -6.54
CA GLU A 166 16.41 -26.28 -7.04
C GLU A 166 15.43 -25.12 -7.25
N ARG A 167 14.13 -25.35 -7.00
CA ARG A 167 13.06 -24.36 -7.16
C ARG A 167 12.93 -23.81 -8.60
N GLN A 168 13.41 -24.57 -9.58
CA GLN A 168 13.29 -24.20 -10.98
C GLN A 168 11.82 -24.09 -11.42
N TYR A 169 10.92 -24.87 -10.83
CA TYR A 169 9.49 -24.78 -11.12
C TYR A 169 8.91 -23.40 -10.70
N ILE A 170 9.36 -22.81 -9.59
CA ILE A 170 8.93 -21.46 -9.17
C ILE A 170 9.45 -20.42 -10.18
N LEU A 171 10.73 -20.48 -10.57
CA LEU A 171 11.24 -19.61 -11.62
C LEU A 171 10.40 -19.70 -12.91
N ASN A 172 10.04 -20.92 -13.34
CA ASN A 172 9.24 -21.12 -14.55
C ASN A 172 7.81 -20.54 -14.39
N ILE A 173 7.25 -20.57 -13.19
CA ILE A 173 5.96 -19.94 -12.88
C ILE A 173 6.10 -18.40 -12.90
N ASP A 174 7.12 -17.85 -12.24
CA ASP A 174 7.41 -16.40 -12.25
C ASP A 174 7.58 -15.87 -13.68
N GLU A 175 8.33 -16.61 -14.55
CA GLU A 175 8.48 -16.25 -15.97
C GLU A 175 7.12 -16.17 -16.66
N LYS A 176 6.27 -17.20 -16.44
CA LYS A 176 4.93 -17.28 -17.01
C LYS A 176 4.01 -16.16 -16.50
N VAL A 177 4.08 -15.86 -15.19
CA VAL A 177 3.30 -14.80 -14.54
C VAL A 177 3.71 -13.43 -15.07
N ALA A 178 5.02 -13.16 -15.15
CA ALA A 178 5.54 -11.90 -15.66
C ALA A 178 5.22 -11.69 -17.16
N ASP A 179 5.33 -12.75 -17.98
CA ASP A 179 4.97 -12.70 -19.39
C ASP A 179 3.49 -12.35 -19.60
N GLU A 180 2.60 -13.00 -18.83
CA GLU A 180 1.16 -12.73 -18.91
C GLU A 180 0.80 -11.34 -18.38
N ALA A 181 1.40 -10.91 -17.27
CA ALA A 181 1.21 -9.56 -16.76
C ALA A 181 1.58 -8.50 -17.82
N GLY A 182 2.76 -8.64 -18.44
CA GLY A 182 3.19 -7.74 -19.51
C GLY A 182 2.24 -7.79 -20.72
N ARG A 183 1.84 -8.97 -21.15
CA ARG A 183 0.90 -9.15 -22.28
C ARG A 183 -0.46 -8.50 -21.98
N TYR A 184 -1.07 -8.83 -20.83
CA TYR A 184 -2.40 -8.37 -20.47
C TYR A 184 -2.45 -6.86 -20.25
N ILE A 185 -1.46 -6.30 -19.54
CA ILE A 185 -1.32 -4.84 -19.38
C ILE A 185 -1.21 -4.16 -20.76
N ALA A 186 -0.35 -4.66 -21.65
CA ALA A 186 -0.18 -4.07 -22.97
C ALA A 186 -1.44 -4.12 -23.84
N GLU A 187 -2.26 -5.17 -23.73
CA GLU A 187 -3.44 -5.41 -24.56
C GLU A 187 -4.72 -4.84 -23.95
N GLN A 188 -4.95 -5.03 -22.65
CA GLN A 188 -6.20 -4.71 -21.98
C GLN A 188 -6.09 -3.43 -21.11
N GLY A 189 -4.94 -3.16 -20.50
CA GLY A 189 -4.70 -1.98 -19.68
C GLY A 189 -5.64 -1.88 -18.49
N PRO A 190 -5.66 -2.85 -17.56
CA PRO A 190 -6.48 -2.78 -16.36
C PRO A 190 -6.14 -1.54 -15.53
N ASP A 191 -7.09 -1.04 -14.75
CA ASP A 191 -6.91 0.20 -14.00
C ASP A 191 -6.05 -0.02 -12.75
N LEU A 192 -6.18 -1.20 -12.11
CA LEU A 192 -5.31 -1.62 -11.00
C LEU A 192 -4.81 -3.04 -11.25
N SER A 193 -3.51 -3.25 -11.11
CA SER A 193 -2.89 -4.58 -11.19
C SER A 193 -1.98 -4.86 -10.03
N TRP A 194 -2.00 -6.11 -9.52
CA TRP A 194 -0.99 -6.63 -8.61
C TRP A 194 -0.23 -7.77 -9.28
N VAL A 195 1.11 -7.71 -9.23
CA VAL A 195 2.00 -8.77 -9.69
C VAL A 195 2.83 -9.26 -8.50
N TYR A 196 2.90 -10.57 -8.30
CA TYR A 196 3.71 -11.20 -7.27
C TYR A 196 4.63 -12.25 -7.88
N LEU A 197 5.94 -12.16 -7.56
CA LEU A 197 7.00 -13.06 -8.01
C LEU A 197 7.78 -13.57 -6.79
N GLU A 198 7.96 -14.91 -6.69
CA GLU A 198 8.41 -15.60 -5.49
C GLU A 198 9.89 -16.02 -5.53
N TYR A 199 10.46 -16.26 -6.71
CA TYR A 199 11.73 -16.99 -6.87
C TYR A 199 12.90 -16.42 -6.07
N THR A 200 12.98 -15.11 -5.88
CA THR A 200 14.05 -14.46 -5.11
C THR A 200 14.04 -14.87 -3.64
N ASP A 201 12.86 -15.10 -3.05
CA ASP A 201 12.74 -15.58 -1.67
C ASP A 201 13.26 -17.02 -1.52
N ASP A 202 12.85 -17.91 -2.43
CA ASP A 202 13.33 -19.29 -2.48
C ASP A 202 14.86 -19.38 -2.59
N ILE A 203 15.45 -18.59 -3.47
CA ILE A 203 16.91 -18.53 -3.62
C ILE A 203 17.58 -17.98 -2.36
N GLY A 204 16.99 -16.96 -1.75
CA GLY A 204 17.44 -16.44 -0.47
C GLY A 204 17.47 -17.52 0.60
N HIS A 205 16.40 -18.28 0.78
CA HIS A 205 16.33 -19.38 1.73
C HIS A 205 17.37 -20.48 1.47
N MET A 206 17.61 -20.81 0.21
CA MET A 206 18.54 -21.88 -0.16
C MET A 206 20.00 -21.45 0.00
N PHE A 207 20.35 -20.28 -0.50
CA PHE A 207 21.77 -19.87 -0.65
C PHE A 207 22.15 -18.70 0.24
N GLY A 208 21.21 -17.84 0.65
CA GLY A 208 21.49 -16.59 1.34
C GLY A 208 22.07 -15.55 0.39
N ASP A 209 22.82 -14.59 0.97
CA ASP A 209 23.51 -13.57 0.17
C ASP A 209 24.62 -14.17 -0.67
N GLY A 210 24.85 -13.61 -1.86
CA GLY A 210 25.92 -13.98 -2.77
C GLY A 210 25.49 -14.15 -4.22
N GLU A 211 26.31 -14.77 -5.04
CA GLU A 211 26.19 -14.84 -6.49
C GLU A 211 24.82 -15.39 -6.94
N LYS A 212 24.28 -16.40 -6.25
CA LYS A 212 22.98 -16.98 -6.59
C LYS A 212 21.82 -16.01 -6.36
N MET A 213 21.86 -15.26 -5.28
CA MET A 213 20.88 -14.21 -4.99
C MET A 213 21.01 -13.07 -6.00
N ASP A 214 22.25 -12.69 -6.35
CA ASP A 214 22.50 -11.65 -7.34
C ASP A 214 21.97 -12.05 -8.73
N GLU A 215 22.16 -13.32 -9.14
CA GLU A 215 21.56 -13.88 -10.36
C GLU A 215 20.02 -13.83 -10.32
N ALA A 216 19.40 -14.22 -9.19
CA ALA A 216 17.94 -14.20 -9.01
C ALA A 216 17.36 -12.77 -9.09
N VAL A 217 18.02 -11.78 -8.49
CA VAL A 217 17.64 -10.37 -8.59
C VAL A 217 17.72 -9.88 -10.05
N GLN A 218 18.76 -10.26 -10.80
CA GLN A 218 18.85 -9.93 -12.23
C GLN A 218 17.76 -10.58 -13.08
N ILE A 219 17.32 -11.78 -12.70
CA ILE A 219 16.17 -12.45 -13.35
C ILE A 219 14.91 -11.67 -13.05
N ALA A 220 14.65 -11.32 -11.79
CA ALA A 220 13.50 -10.52 -11.37
C ALA A 220 13.45 -9.15 -12.09
N ASP A 221 14.59 -8.49 -12.25
CA ASP A 221 14.69 -7.24 -13.02
C ASP A 221 14.25 -7.42 -14.49
N ARG A 222 14.65 -8.52 -15.15
CA ARG A 222 14.18 -8.83 -16.51
C ARG A 222 12.69 -9.17 -16.56
N GLN A 223 12.12 -9.73 -15.51
CA GLN A 223 10.69 -9.98 -15.38
C GLN A 223 9.93 -8.65 -15.24
N VAL A 224 10.42 -7.74 -14.40
CA VAL A 224 9.90 -6.38 -14.27
C VAL A 224 10.02 -5.61 -15.58
N GLN A 225 11.12 -5.77 -16.33
CA GLN A 225 11.30 -5.12 -17.62
C GLN A 225 10.15 -5.38 -18.59
N ARG A 226 9.64 -6.62 -18.68
CA ARG A 226 8.51 -6.96 -19.57
C ARG A 226 7.23 -6.20 -19.18
N ILE A 227 6.98 -6.05 -17.89
CA ILE A 227 5.84 -5.29 -17.37
C ILE A 227 6.03 -3.80 -17.63
N TRP A 228 7.24 -3.29 -17.40
CA TRP A 228 7.59 -1.89 -17.67
C TRP A 228 7.45 -1.51 -19.15
N GLU A 229 7.89 -2.38 -20.06
CA GLU A 229 7.68 -2.17 -21.50
C GLU A 229 6.18 -2.10 -21.87
N ALA A 230 5.35 -2.91 -21.22
CA ALA A 230 3.90 -2.86 -21.40
C ALA A 230 3.31 -1.52 -20.90
N VAL A 231 3.73 -1.06 -19.73
CA VAL A 231 3.33 0.26 -19.18
C VAL A 231 3.77 1.38 -20.13
N LYS A 232 5.02 1.40 -20.59
CA LYS A 232 5.50 2.42 -21.56
C LYS A 232 4.68 2.41 -22.85
N LYS A 233 4.30 1.23 -23.33
CA LYS A 233 3.44 1.10 -24.53
C LYS A 233 2.07 1.76 -24.27
N ARG A 234 1.46 1.57 -23.11
CA ARG A 234 0.18 2.20 -22.73
C ARG A 234 0.32 3.71 -22.57
N GLN A 235 1.40 4.17 -21.94
CA GLN A 235 1.71 5.60 -21.83
C GLN A 235 1.87 6.26 -23.21
N ALA A 236 2.52 5.57 -24.17
CA ALA A 236 2.62 6.04 -25.55
C ALA A 236 1.26 6.14 -26.27
N MET A 237 0.22 5.47 -25.76
CA MET A 237 -1.17 5.59 -26.24
C MET A 237 -1.94 6.71 -25.55
N GLY A 238 -1.32 7.45 -24.63
CA GLY A 238 -1.89 8.59 -23.91
C GLY A 238 -2.51 8.25 -22.55
N GLU A 239 -2.25 7.06 -22.00
CA GLU A 239 -2.66 6.71 -20.63
C GLU A 239 -1.63 7.17 -19.61
N ASP A 240 -2.08 7.46 -18.39
CA ASP A 240 -1.23 7.83 -17.27
C ASP A 240 -1.09 6.63 -16.32
N TRP A 241 0.17 6.19 -16.09
CA TRP A 241 0.45 4.97 -15.35
C TRP A 241 1.48 5.18 -14.25
N MET A 242 1.12 4.75 -13.05
CA MET A 242 2.05 4.55 -11.94
C MET A 242 2.46 3.07 -11.90
N ILE A 243 3.77 2.83 -11.85
CA ILE A 243 4.32 1.53 -11.46
C ILE A 243 5.00 1.67 -10.11
N VAL A 244 4.73 0.74 -9.21
CA VAL A 244 5.42 0.60 -7.92
C VAL A 244 6.01 -0.79 -7.86
N VAL A 245 7.31 -0.90 -7.63
CA VAL A 245 7.98 -2.17 -7.36
C VAL A 245 8.55 -2.12 -5.95
N THR A 246 8.34 -3.18 -5.19
CA THR A 246 8.79 -3.28 -3.80
C THR A 246 9.14 -4.71 -3.43
N THR A 247 9.63 -4.90 -2.22
CA THR A 247 9.74 -6.19 -1.54
C THR A 247 8.97 -6.12 -0.23
N ASP A 248 8.57 -7.24 0.29
CA ASP A 248 7.74 -7.37 1.49
C ASP A 248 8.54 -7.47 2.79
N HIS A 249 9.78 -7.98 2.74
CA HIS A 249 10.71 -8.04 3.87
C HIS A 249 12.17 -8.10 3.39
N GLY A 250 13.08 -7.81 4.32
CA GLY A 250 14.50 -8.10 4.16
C GLY A 250 14.88 -9.46 4.73
N ARG A 251 16.20 -9.66 4.97
CA ARG A 251 16.74 -10.94 5.44
C ARG A 251 17.70 -10.74 6.60
N ASP A 252 17.98 -11.82 7.37
CA ASP A 252 18.94 -11.80 8.45
C ASP A 252 20.34 -11.36 7.96
N SER A 253 21.08 -10.65 8.83
CA SER A 253 22.40 -10.12 8.48
C SER A 253 23.55 -11.14 8.58
N LEU A 254 23.30 -12.35 9.10
CA LEU A 254 24.33 -13.35 9.29
C LEU A 254 24.50 -14.23 8.05
N THR A 255 23.39 -14.64 7.47
CA THR A 255 23.40 -15.61 6.37
C THR A 255 22.61 -15.14 5.15
N GLY A 256 21.72 -14.15 5.30
CA GLY A 256 20.75 -13.77 4.29
C GLY A 256 19.70 -14.85 3.98
N LYS A 257 19.63 -15.94 4.80
CA LYS A 257 18.74 -17.07 4.54
C LYS A 257 17.38 -16.97 5.23
N ASN A 258 17.33 -16.28 6.36
CA ASN A 258 16.16 -16.26 7.21
C ASN A 258 15.57 -14.86 7.28
N HIS A 259 14.30 -14.82 7.63
CA HIS A 259 13.53 -13.62 7.90
C HIS A 259 12.45 -13.94 8.95
N GLY A 260 11.60 -12.97 9.29
CA GLY A 260 10.52 -13.13 10.26
C GLY A 260 10.80 -12.46 11.61
N GLY A 261 12.04 -12.06 11.85
CA GLY A 261 12.48 -11.37 13.07
C GLY A 261 12.33 -9.85 13.02
N GLN A 262 13.00 -9.20 13.95
CA GLN A 262 12.96 -7.73 14.11
C GLN A 262 14.36 -7.11 14.05
N SER A 263 15.31 -7.79 13.40
CA SER A 263 16.61 -7.15 13.12
C SER A 263 16.43 -6.03 12.11
N ASP A 264 17.30 -5.04 12.14
CA ASP A 264 17.18 -3.88 11.27
C ASP A 264 17.16 -4.29 9.79
N ARG A 265 17.97 -5.29 9.38
CA ARG A 265 18.05 -5.75 8.01
C ARG A 265 16.80 -6.54 7.57
N GLU A 266 16.20 -7.37 8.46
CA GLU A 266 14.94 -8.07 8.16
C GLU A 266 13.77 -7.09 7.96
N ARG A 267 13.81 -5.95 8.62
CA ARG A 267 12.81 -4.89 8.53
C ARG A 267 13.02 -3.94 7.35
N LEU A 268 14.20 -3.92 6.73
CA LEU A 268 14.48 -3.05 5.60
C LEU A 268 13.88 -3.62 4.31
N THR A 269 13.13 -2.78 3.63
CA THR A 269 12.58 -2.97 2.30
C THR A 269 12.98 -1.80 1.40
N TRP A 270 12.40 -1.70 0.23
CA TRP A 270 12.62 -0.60 -0.71
C TRP A 270 11.37 -0.37 -1.56
N ILE A 271 11.24 0.82 -2.12
CA ILE A 271 10.19 1.20 -3.05
C ILE A 271 10.82 1.85 -4.26
N THR A 272 10.45 1.37 -5.45
CA THR A 272 10.79 1.98 -6.74
C THR A 272 9.51 2.39 -7.46
N THR A 273 9.48 3.60 -8.03
CA THR A 273 8.33 4.11 -8.82
C THR A 273 8.77 5.00 -9.95
N ASN A 274 7.99 5.03 -11.04
CA ASN A 274 8.20 5.94 -12.18
C ASN A 274 7.67 7.36 -11.92
N VAL A 275 6.95 7.59 -10.84
CA VAL A 275 6.46 8.93 -10.49
C VAL A 275 7.65 9.76 -9.98
N GLN A 276 7.97 10.83 -10.72
CA GLN A 276 9.09 11.72 -10.37
C GLN A 276 8.61 13.03 -9.73
N GLU A 277 7.40 13.45 -10.06
CA GLU A 277 6.81 14.70 -9.56
C GLU A 277 5.79 14.40 -8.45
N GLY A 278 5.73 15.27 -7.46
CA GLY A 278 4.79 15.14 -6.36
C GLY A 278 5.19 14.15 -5.26
N LEU A 279 6.35 13.49 -5.34
CA LEU A 279 6.90 12.73 -4.22
C LEU A 279 7.20 13.68 -3.05
N ASN A 280 6.64 13.41 -1.88
CA ASN A 280 6.81 14.25 -0.71
C ASN A 280 8.02 13.85 0.15
N SER A 281 8.20 14.53 1.29
CA SER A 281 9.35 14.31 2.17
C SER A 281 9.42 12.88 2.76
N ARG A 282 8.29 12.20 2.88
CA ARG A 282 8.28 10.80 3.35
C ARG A 282 9.05 9.88 2.40
N PHE A 283 8.92 10.11 1.10
CA PHE A 283 9.67 9.35 0.10
C PHE A 283 11.08 9.87 -0.10
N THR A 284 11.25 11.19 -0.19
CA THR A 284 12.53 11.80 -0.62
C THR A 284 13.55 12.00 0.49
N GLN A 285 13.13 11.97 1.75
CA GLN A 285 13.99 12.27 2.91
C GLN A 285 13.85 11.25 4.06
N GLY A 286 12.86 10.37 3.98
CA GLY A 286 12.56 9.35 4.98
C GLY A 286 12.61 7.94 4.41
N ASP A 287 12.47 6.97 5.29
CA ASP A 287 12.24 5.58 4.92
C ASP A 287 10.75 5.30 5.18
N PRO A 288 9.86 5.35 4.16
CA PRO A 288 8.43 5.12 4.37
C PRO A 288 8.16 3.66 4.71
N PRO A 289 7.17 3.34 5.56
CA PRO A 289 6.73 1.96 5.71
C PRO A 289 6.03 1.47 4.43
N ILE A 290 6.04 0.17 4.19
CA ILE A 290 5.32 -0.42 3.04
C ILE A 290 3.82 -0.17 3.09
N THR A 291 3.25 0.12 4.25
CA THR A 291 1.85 0.53 4.42
C THR A 291 1.52 1.84 3.71
N ASP A 292 2.51 2.66 3.36
CA ASP A 292 2.33 3.94 2.66
C ASP A 292 2.05 3.74 1.15
N ILE A 293 2.28 2.54 0.60
CA ILE A 293 2.12 2.25 -0.83
C ILE A 293 0.66 2.38 -1.26
N VAL A 294 -0.26 1.72 -0.58
CA VAL A 294 -1.69 1.75 -0.96
C VAL A 294 -2.31 3.14 -0.88
N PRO A 295 -2.13 3.94 0.20
CA PRO A 295 -2.61 5.31 0.21
C PRO A 295 -2.04 6.17 -0.92
N SER A 296 -0.80 5.91 -1.35
CA SER A 296 -0.15 6.62 -2.46
C SER A 296 -0.75 6.24 -3.81
N ILE A 297 -1.01 4.94 -4.04
CA ILE A 297 -1.68 4.44 -5.26
C ILE A 297 -3.09 5.01 -5.34
N LEU A 298 -3.88 4.96 -4.26
CA LEU A 298 -5.23 5.50 -4.23
C LEU A 298 -5.23 7.01 -4.55
N ARG A 299 -4.30 7.76 -3.96
CA ARG A 299 -4.14 9.19 -4.25
C ARG A 299 -3.76 9.45 -5.70
N TYR A 300 -2.85 8.66 -6.26
CA TYR A 300 -2.49 8.75 -7.69
C TYR A 300 -3.70 8.50 -8.58
N MET A 301 -4.49 7.48 -8.28
CA MET A 301 -5.71 7.14 -9.05
C MET A 301 -6.88 8.11 -8.82
N GLY A 302 -6.73 9.11 -7.94
CA GLY A 302 -7.82 10.02 -7.58
C GLY A 302 -8.96 9.36 -6.80
N LEU A 303 -8.68 8.23 -6.14
CA LEU A 303 -9.65 7.45 -5.38
C LEU A 303 -9.53 7.73 -3.88
N GLU A 304 -10.65 7.67 -3.19
CA GLU A 304 -10.71 7.86 -1.75
C GLU A 304 -11.38 6.67 -1.07
N ALA A 305 -10.69 6.08 -0.09
CA ALA A 305 -11.31 5.05 0.74
C ALA A 305 -12.39 5.66 1.65
N PRO A 306 -13.44 4.91 2.01
CA PRO A 306 -14.43 5.38 2.98
C PRO A 306 -13.80 5.88 4.28
N GLU A 307 -14.39 6.91 4.91
CA GLU A 307 -13.86 7.56 6.10
C GLU A 307 -13.52 6.56 7.22
N ALA A 308 -14.40 5.59 7.47
CA ALA A 308 -14.16 4.55 8.48
C ALA A 308 -12.96 3.66 8.15
N VAL A 309 -12.66 3.43 6.86
CA VAL A 309 -11.48 2.67 6.41
C VAL A 309 -10.21 3.52 6.59
N ARG A 310 -10.25 4.80 6.17
CA ARG A 310 -9.12 5.72 6.35
C ARG A 310 -8.73 5.90 7.81
N ALA A 311 -9.71 5.96 8.71
CA ALA A 311 -9.47 6.06 10.16
C ALA A 311 -8.67 4.87 10.73
N GLU A 312 -8.65 3.74 10.03
CA GLU A 312 -7.94 2.52 10.44
C GLU A 312 -6.61 2.29 9.68
N MET A 313 -6.34 3.01 8.61
CA MET A 313 -5.08 2.88 7.89
C MET A 313 -3.91 3.43 8.74
N ASP A 314 -2.83 2.67 8.82
CA ASP A 314 -1.57 3.09 9.46
C ASP A 314 -0.66 3.85 8.48
N GLY A 315 -0.86 3.60 7.18
CA GLY A 315 -0.08 4.20 6.11
C GLY A 315 -0.48 5.65 5.82
N THR A 316 0.52 6.44 5.44
CA THR A 316 0.38 7.83 4.99
C THR A 316 0.93 7.94 3.58
N PRO A 317 0.23 8.57 2.62
CA PRO A 317 0.71 8.62 1.24
C PRO A 317 2.06 9.34 1.13
N PHE A 318 2.97 8.78 0.33
CA PHE A 318 4.24 9.41 -0.02
C PHE A 318 4.15 10.28 -1.29
N LEU A 319 2.95 10.41 -1.84
CA LEU A 319 2.64 11.23 -3.01
C LEU A 319 1.73 12.41 -2.63
N GLY A 320 2.00 13.58 -3.22
CA GLY A 320 1.24 14.80 -2.99
C GLY A 320 1.53 15.48 -1.65
N GLU A 321 0.85 16.59 -1.40
CA GLU A 321 0.99 17.32 -0.16
C GLU A 321 0.37 16.57 1.02
N LEU A 322 0.93 16.81 2.21
CA LEU A 322 0.43 16.30 3.47
C LEU A 322 0.02 17.46 4.39
N SER A 323 -0.97 17.23 5.22
CA SER A 323 -1.25 18.12 6.35
C SER A 323 -0.23 17.93 7.45
N PHE A 324 0.10 16.69 7.76
CA PHE A 324 1.05 16.31 8.82
C PHE A 324 1.66 14.94 8.57
N ASP A 325 2.70 14.61 9.32
CA ASP A 325 3.22 13.25 9.51
C ASP A 325 3.62 12.99 10.97
N ASN A 326 4.22 11.82 11.24
CA ASN A 326 4.76 11.43 12.56
C ASN A 326 3.75 11.59 13.71
N PHE A 327 2.47 11.29 13.47
CA PHE A 327 1.45 11.35 14.51
C PHE A 327 1.76 10.36 15.63
N GLN A 328 1.78 10.84 16.88
CA GLN A 328 1.98 10.07 18.09
C GLN A 328 0.89 10.37 19.11
N ALA A 329 0.57 9.37 19.94
CA ALA A 329 -0.35 9.54 21.08
C ALA A 329 0.12 8.69 22.25
N SER A 330 0.07 9.25 23.45
CA SER A 330 0.38 8.55 24.71
C SER A 330 -0.52 9.04 25.85
N LEU A 331 -0.74 8.20 26.84
CA LEU A 331 -1.53 8.55 28.02
C LEU A 331 -0.64 8.54 29.26
N GLU A 332 -0.56 9.69 29.95
CA GLU A 332 0.17 9.88 31.20
C GLU A 332 -0.83 10.26 32.31
N GLY A 333 -1.25 9.27 33.10
CA GLY A 333 -2.32 9.46 34.08
C GLY A 333 -3.66 9.70 33.40
N ASP A 334 -4.19 10.92 33.51
CA ASP A 334 -5.40 11.37 32.82
C ASP A 334 -5.13 12.29 31.62
N ARG A 335 -3.85 12.53 31.30
CA ARG A 335 -3.41 13.42 30.22
C ARG A 335 -3.13 12.62 28.94
N LEU A 336 -3.98 12.77 27.92
CA LEU A 336 -3.75 12.24 26.59
C LEU A 336 -2.91 13.26 25.82
N LEU A 337 -1.65 12.90 25.56
CA LEU A 337 -0.69 13.72 24.84
C LEU A 337 -0.66 13.28 23.36
N MET A 338 -0.83 14.20 22.44
CA MET A 338 -0.81 13.98 21.02
C MET A 338 0.18 14.95 20.38
N SER A 339 0.98 14.45 19.44
CA SER A 339 1.92 15.26 18.66
C SER A 339 2.00 14.81 17.22
N TRP A 340 2.32 15.73 16.31
CA TRP A 340 2.53 15.48 14.89
C TRP A 340 3.48 16.52 14.31
N THR A 341 4.10 16.18 13.18
CA THR A 341 4.92 17.13 12.42
C THR A 341 4.04 17.81 11.37
N PRO A 342 3.72 19.12 11.49
CA PRO A 342 2.91 19.82 10.51
C PRO A 342 3.69 20.09 9.21
N HIS A 343 3.06 19.85 8.06
CA HIS A 343 3.55 20.23 6.73
C HIS A 343 2.82 21.46 6.17
N VAL A 344 1.60 21.72 6.63
CA VAL A 344 0.83 22.91 6.29
C VAL A 344 0.52 23.70 7.56
N ILE A 345 0.54 25.04 7.45
CA ILE A 345 0.20 25.92 8.57
C ILE A 345 -1.31 26.16 8.63
N GLN A 346 -1.97 26.11 7.47
CA GLN A 346 -3.40 26.36 7.35
C GLN A 346 -4.20 25.07 7.44
N GLY A 347 -5.46 25.19 7.87
CA GLY A 347 -6.35 24.06 8.04
C GLY A 347 -6.48 23.61 9.49
N LYS A 348 -7.55 22.87 9.75
CA LYS A 348 -7.86 22.30 11.06
C LYS A 348 -7.80 20.78 11.00
N ALA A 349 -7.29 20.19 12.05
CA ALA A 349 -7.34 18.75 12.29
C ALA A 349 -8.41 18.45 13.34
N ARG A 350 -9.27 17.47 13.06
CA ARG A 350 -10.21 16.90 14.03
C ARG A 350 -9.47 15.84 14.83
N LEU A 351 -9.50 15.97 16.14
CA LEU A 351 -8.96 14.98 17.07
C LEU A 351 -10.12 14.20 17.68
N MET A 352 -10.12 12.89 17.48
CA MET A 352 -11.19 12.00 17.88
C MET A 352 -10.66 10.81 18.67
N ILE A 353 -11.43 10.35 19.65
CA ILE A 353 -11.07 9.18 20.48
C ILE A 353 -12.21 8.16 20.53
N ALA A 354 -11.84 6.89 20.68
CA ALA A 354 -12.78 5.80 20.91
C ALA A 354 -12.19 4.80 21.92
N PHE A 355 -13.04 4.31 22.84
CA PHE A 355 -12.64 3.37 23.90
C PHE A 355 -12.99 1.92 23.57
N SER A 356 -13.22 1.63 22.28
CA SER A 356 -13.54 0.30 21.79
C SER A 356 -12.85 0.04 20.46
N ASN A 357 -12.77 -1.22 20.06
CA ASN A 357 -12.33 -1.64 18.73
C ASN A 357 -13.43 -2.49 18.08
N GLN A 358 -14.60 -1.91 17.88
CA GLN A 358 -15.73 -2.57 17.23
C GLN A 358 -15.43 -2.82 15.75
N TYR A 359 -14.60 -1.97 15.14
CA TYR A 359 -14.18 -2.11 13.73
C TYR A 359 -13.51 -3.47 13.48
N GLN A 360 -12.70 -3.95 14.39
CA GLN A 360 -12.08 -5.27 14.30
C GLN A 360 -13.11 -6.42 14.22
N GLN A 361 -14.33 -6.20 14.70
CA GLN A 361 -15.42 -7.17 14.70
C GLN A 361 -16.47 -6.91 13.59
N GLY A 362 -16.18 -5.98 12.67
CA GLY A 362 -17.10 -5.58 11.61
C GLY A 362 -18.16 -4.57 12.04
N GLY A 363 -18.01 -3.99 13.23
CA GLY A 363 -18.84 -2.90 13.73
C GLY A 363 -18.28 -1.52 13.38
N VAL A 364 -18.84 -0.50 14.00
CA VAL A 364 -18.39 0.89 13.88
C VAL A 364 -17.94 1.39 15.25
N ASP A 365 -16.74 1.96 15.33
CA ASP A 365 -16.27 2.59 16.54
C ASP A 365 -17.02 3.89 16.82
N ALA A 366 -17.44 4.07 18.08
CA ALA A 366 -18.08 5.28 18.52
C ALA A 366 -17.01 6.34 18.84
N TYR A 367 -16.51 6.99 17.80
CA TYR A 367 -15.59 8.10 17.95
C TYR A 367 -16.29 9.34 18.51
N GLU A 368 -15.71 9.95 19.54
CA GLU A 368 -16.08 11.27 20.05
C GLU A 368 -15.00 12.29 19.69
N GLN A 369 -15.44 13.41 19.14
CA GLN A 369 -14.53 14.52 18.81
C GLN A 369 -14.19 15.28 20.09
N ILE A 370 -12.89 15.33 20.43
CA ILE A 370 -12.41 16.06 21.61
C ILE A 370 -12.06 17.52 21.27
N THR A 371 -11.62 17.79 20.04
CA THR A 371 -11.33 19.15 19.57
C THR A 371 -11.18 19.25 18.06
N GLU A 372 -11.15 20.48 17.57
CA GLU A 372 -10.52 20.89 16.30
C GLU A 372 -9.36 21.80 16.63
N ALA A 373 -8.14 21.41 16.28
CA ALA A 373 -6.93 22.19 16.46
C ALA A 373 -6.35 22.65 15.11
N PRO A 374 -5.68 23.82 15.04
CA PRO A 374 -4.90 24.17 13.86
C PRO A 374 -3.82 23.12 13.59
N VAL A 375 -3.69 22.66 12.32
CA VAL A 375 -2.66 21.68 11.96
C VAL A 375 -1.27 22.15 12.34
N GLY A 376 -1.00 23.45 12.16
CA GLY A 376 0.31 24.07 12.45
C GLY A 376 0.73 24.08 13.92
N GLU A 377 -0.15 23.74 14.88
CA GLU A 377 0.22 23.65 16.29
C GLU A 377 1.13 22.45 16.59
N GLY A 378 1.02 21.36 15.83
CA GLY A 378 1.89 20.20 15.95
C GLY A 378 1.71 19.37 17.21
N GLN A 379 0.83 19.77 18.12
CA GLN A 379 0.55 19.07 19.39
C GLN A 379 -0.79 19.46 19.98
N TYR A 380 -1.35 18.56 20.80
CA TYR A 380 -2.53 18.84 21.59
C TYR A 380 -2.53 17.97 22.85
N GLU A 381 -2.98 18.52 23.97
CA GLU A 381 -3.18 17.82 25.23
C GLU A 381 -4.68 17.80 25.56
N HIS A 382 -5.20 16.62 25.86
CA HIS A 382 -6.57 16.43 26.34
C HIS A 382 -6.56 15.81 27.73
N ILE A 383 -7.23 16.45 28.68
CA ILE A 383 -7.46 15.88 30.01
C ILE A 383 -8.71 15.00 29.93
N LEU A 384 -8.56 13.72 30.15
CA LEU A 384 -9.68 12.79 30.15
C LEU A 384 -10.67 13.17 31.27
N SER A 385 -11.95 13.34 30.93
CA SER A 385 -13.02 13.54 31.92
C SER A 385 -13.14 12.32 32.82
N PRO A 386 -13.75 12.45 34.01
CA PRO A 386 -13.99 11.29 34.90
C PRO A 386 -14.72 10.14 34.20
N GLU A 387 -15.64 10.43 33.27
CA GLU A 387 -16.34 9.42 32.47
C GLU A 387 -15.38 8.72 31.50
N GLN A 388 -14.54 9.49 30.77
CA GLN A 388 -13.53 8.95 29.85
C GLN A 388 -12.49 8.11 30.61
N GLN A 389 -12.06 8.53 31.82
CA GLN A 389 -11.17 7.75 32.68
C GLN A 389 -11.80 6.42 33.10
N ALA A 390 -13.09 6.43 33.45
CA ALA A 390 -13.82 5.20 33.81
C ALA A 390 -13.90 4.24 32.61
N ARG A 391 -14.22 4.74 31.41
CA ARG A 391 -14.24 3.94 30.17
C ARG A 391 -12.86 3.36 29.83
N PHE A 392 -11.80 4.15 29.95
CA PHE A 392 -10.44 3.65 29.76
C PHE A 392 -10.06 2.61 30.83
N ALA A 393 -10.44 2.83 32.10
CA ALA A 393 -10.16 1.87 33.17
C ALA A 393 -10.83 0.51 32.93
N GLU A 394 -12.01 0.51 32.30
CA GLU A 394 -12.74 -0.71 31.91
C GLU A 394 -12.12 -1.38 30.69
N SER A 395 -11.91 -0.64 29.59
CA SER A 395 -11.45 -1.18 28.31
C SER A 395 -9.95 -1.47 28.26
N LYS A 396 -9.14 -0.72 29.03
CA LYS A 396 -7.66 -0.67 28.91
C LYS A 396 -7.20 -0.37 27.49
N PHE A 397 -8.02 0.35 26.73
CA PHE A 397 -7.83 0.59 25.32
C PHE A 397 -8.41 1.94 24.90
N LEU A 398 -7.66 2.68 24.11
CA LEU A 398 -8.06 3.95 23.53
C LEU A 398 -7.51 4.05 22.11
N LYS A 399 -8.38 4.28 21.14
CA LYS A 399 -7.99 4.73 19.77
C LYS A 399 -7.95 6.25 19.75
N VAL A 400 -6.97 6.78 19.06
CA VAL A 400 -6.87 8.21 18.74
C VAL A 400 -6.79 8.33 17.22
N TRP A 401 -7.67 9.13 16.66
CA TRP A 401 -7.69 9.45 15.23
C TRP A 401 -7.55 10.95 15.03
N LEU A 402 -6.52 11.31 14.25
CA LEU A 402 -6.26 12.67 13.77
C LEU A 402 -6.66 12.74 12.30
N SER A 403 -7.69 13.52 11.98
CA SER A 403 -8.17 13.71 10.60
C SER A 403 -7.93 15.15 10.17
N ALA A 404 -7.15 15.34 9.11
CA ALA A 404 -6.81 16.63 8.54
C ALA A 404 -7.15 16.69 7.04
N PRO A 405 -7.15 17.86 6.39
CA PRO A 405 -7.63 18.00 5.02
C PRO A 405 -6.95 17.11 3.98
N LEU A 406 -5.66 16.76 4.17
CA LEU A 406 -4.88 16.03 3.16
C LEU A 406 -4.53 14.60 3.57
N ASN A 407 -4.64 14.24 4.84
CA ASN A 407 -4.38 12.88 5.32
C ASN A 407 -4.92 12.65 6.73
N ASP A 408 -5.02 11.37 7.06
CA ASP A 408 -5.43 10.86 8.37
C ASP A 408 -4.24 10.19 9.09
N GLY A 409 -4.35 10.02 10.40
CA GLY A 409 -3.42 9.25 11.22
C GLY A 409 -4.12 8.67 12.43
N ASN A 410 -3.74 7.48 12.84
CA ASN A 410 -4.31 6.83 14.01
C ASN A 410 -3.23 6.23 14.92
N ARG A 411 -3.57 6.11 16.21
CA ARG A 411 -2.74 5.45 17.22
C ARG A 411 -3.62 4.73 18.22
N TRP A 412 -3.11 3.60 18.71
CA TRP A 412 -3.72 2.88 19.83
C TRP A 412 -2.90 3.11 21.09
N VAL A 413 -3.59 3.44 22.19
CA VAL A 413 -3.03 3.58 23.53
C VAL A 413 -3.59 2.44 24.38
N LYS A 414 -2.68 1.65 25.01
CA LYS A 414 -3.01 0.48 25.83
C LYS A 414 -2.42 0.59 27.21
#